data_ec5db5e0d1429f89f0fa93d77925c749
#
_entry.id   ec5db5e0d1429f89f0fa93d77925c749
#
_cell.length_a   1.000
_cell.length_b   1.000
_cell.length_c   1.000
_cell.angle_alpha   90.00
_cell.angle_beta   90.00
_cell.angle_gamma   90.00
#
_symmetry.space_group_name_H-M   'P 1'
#
loop_
_entity.id
_entity.type
_entity.pdbx_description
1 polymer ?
#
loop_
_entity_poly.entity_id
_entity_poly.type
_entity_poly.pdbx_seq_one_letter_code
_entity_poly.pdbx_strand_id
1 'polypeptide(L)'
;MKIKSPQFNLMYRACMKASKILIRDFGEIEKLQVSEKGPGDFVTASDKRVEKVIIGELEKTEYSILSEEAGFIEGKHKDKRWIIDPIDGTFNFLNGLPHFAISVGYEEKSEIISGMIFDPIKNEMYFAEKGNGAYLNNSRIRVSNKSDFKNSCLVTGGPKICLLYTSPSPRDRTRSRMPSSA
;
A
#
# COMPACT_ATOMS: atom_id res chain seq x y z
N MET A 1 16.22 6.53 21.13
CA MET A 1 15.47 5.62 20.25
C MET A 1 14.39 4.97 21.09
N LYS A 2 13.09 5.27 20.87
CA LYS A 2 12.02 4.58 21.61
C LYS A 2 12.04 3.10 21.21
N ILE A 3 11.86 2.21 22.17
CA ILE A 3 11.77 0.77 21.95
C ILE A 3 10.61 0.53 20.98
N LYS A 4 10.90 -0.03 19.83
CA LYS A 4 9.90 -0.37 18.83
C LYS A 4 9.19 -1.66 19.27
N SER A 5 7.86 -1.72 19.04
CA SER A 5 7.05 -2.88 19.45
C SER A 5 7.52 -4.19 18.78
N PRO A 6 7.19 -5.35 19.36
CA PRO A 6 7.43 -6.64 18.71
C PRO A 6 6.80 -6.70 17.31
N GLN A 7 5.59 -6.12 17.15
CA GLN A 7 4.88 -6.04 15.87
C GLN A 7 5.66 -5.24 14.83
N PHE A 8 6.22 -4.08 15.24
CA PHE A 8 7.11 -3.31 14.38
C PHE A 8 8.28 -4.17 13.86
N ASN A 9 8.95 -4.90 14.75
CA ASN A 9 10.12 -5.69 14.37
C ASN A 9 9.78 -6.82 13.39
N LEU A 10 8.59 -7.42 13.53
CA LEU A 10 8.09 -8.44 12.61
C LEU A 10 7.78 -7.85 11.24
N MET A 11 6.99 -6.78 11.17
CA MET A 11 6.68 -6.06 9.93
C MET A 11 7.96 -5.61 9.22
N TYR A 12 8.89 -5.02 9.98
CA TYR A 12 10.18 -4.55 9.45
C TYR A 12 10.95 -5.68 8.76
N ARG A 13 11.11 -6.82 9.44
CA ARG A 13 11.83 -7.96 8.86
C ARG A 13 11.14 -8.51 7.62
N ALA A 14 9.80 -8.62 7.66
CA ALA A 14 9.00 -9.08 6.53
C ALA A 14 9.17 -8.15 5.33
N CYS A 15 8.98 -6.83 5.51
CA CYS A 15 9.14 -5.83 4.47
C CYS A 15 10.56 -5.80 3.90
N MET A 16 11.59 -5.85 4.75
CA MET A 16 13.00 -5.82 4.31
C MET A 16 13.41 -7.08 3.52
N LYS A 17 12.83 -8.25 3.81
CA LYS A 17 13.07 -9.45 3.01
C LYS A 17 12.33 -9.38 1.67
N ALA A 18 11.08 -8.98 1.71
CA ALA A 18 10.21 -8.86 0.54
C ALA A 18 10.70 -7.80 -0.45
N SER A 19 11.18 -6.66 0.04
CA SER A 19 11.68 -5.57 -0.80
C SER A 19 12.83 -5.94 -1.72
N LYS A 20 13.69 -6.89 -1.32
CA LYS A 20 14.79 -7.39 -2.17
C LYS A 20 14.27 -8.05 -3.44
N ILE A 21 13.14 -8.75 -3.32
CA ILE A 21 12.47 -9.37 -4.48
C ILE A 21 11.89 -8.28 -5.36
N LEU A 22 11.15 -7.33 -4.77
CA LEU A 22 10.52 -6.24 -5.51
C LEU A 22 11.52 -5.38 -6.28
N ILE A 23 12.62 -4.98 -5.65
CA ILE A 23 13.66 -4.16 -6.30
C ILE A 23 14.25 -4.90 -7.50
N ARG A 24 14.57 -6.20 -7.34
CA ARG A 24 15.09 -7.02 -8.44
C ARG A 24 14.07 -7.13 -9.57
N ASP A 25 12.84 -7.49 -9.22
CA ASP A 25 11.79 -7.74 -10.21
C ASP A 25 11.36 -6.47 -10.93
N PHE A 26 11.37 -5.31 -10.24
CA PHE A 26 11.15 -4.01 -10.85
C PHE A 26 12.21 -3.65 -11.90
N GLY A 27 13.45 -4.07 -11.69
CA GLY A 27 14.52 -3.93 -12.68
C GLY A 27 14.41 -4.88 -13.89
N GLU A 28 13.53 -5.89 -13.83
CA GLU A 28 13.35 -6.92 -14.84
C GLU A 28 11.89 -7.09 -15.30
N ILE A 29 11.11 -6.01 -15.30
CA ILE A 29 9.65 -6.04 -15.54
C ILE A 29 9.27 -6.74 -16.83
N GLU A 30 10.03 -6.54 -17.91
CA GLU A 30 9.77 -7.14 -19.23
C GLU A 30 9.77 -8.68 -19.20
N LYS A 31 10.39 -9.29 -18.19
CA LYS A 31 10.49 -10.75 -18.03
C LYS A 31 9.42 -11.31 -17.08
N LEU A 32 8.59 -10.46 -16.47
CA LEU A 32 7.61 -10.92 -15.50
C LEU A 32 6.39 -11.55 -16.17
N GLN A 33 5.93 -12.67 -15.60
CA GLN A 33 4.64 -13.24 -15.93
C GLN A 33 3.53 -12.45 -15.25
N VAL A 34 2.57 -11.99 -16.05
CA VAL A 34 1.43 -11.18 -15.61
C VAL A 34 0.15 -11.94 -15.88
N SER A 35 -0.77 -11.92 -14.93
CA SER A 35 -2.12 -12.42 -15.07
C SER A 35 -3.12 -11.34 -14.68
N GLU A 36 -4.24 -11.26 -15.38
CA GLU A 36 -5.33 -10.34 -15.07
C GLU A 36 -6.39 -11.08 -14.24
N LYS A 37 -6.76 -10.55 -13.08
CA LYS A 37 -7.83 -11.07 -12.21
C LYS A 37 -9.21 -10.55 -12.62
N GLY A 38 -9.24 -9.36 -13.22
CA GLY A 38 -10.42 -8.66 -13.70
C GLY A 38 -10.04 -7.38 -14.43
N PRO A 39 -10.98 -6.61 -15.02
CA PRO A 39 -10.65 -5.41 -15.78
C PRO A 39 -9.75 -4.45 -15.00
N GLY A 40 -8.47 -4.37 -15.42
CA GLY A 40 -7.46 -3.53 -14.81
C GLY A 40 -6.95 -4.00 -13.43
N ASP A 41 -7.23 -5.23 -13.02
CA ASP A 41 -6.73 -5.85 -11.80
C ASP A 41 -5.71 -6.94 -12.15
N PHE A 42 -4.44 -6.68 -11.88
CA PHE A 42 -3.32 -7.50 -12.30
C PHE A 42 -2.64 -8.14 -11.09
N VAL A 43 -2.24 -9.39 -11.26
CA VAL A 43 -1.34 -10.08 -10.35
C VAL A 43 -0.11 -10.54 -11.11
N THR A 44 1.04 -10.39 -10.52
CA THR A 44 2.30 -10.82 -11.10
C THR A 44 2.87 -12.01 -10.35
N ALA A 45 3.84 -12.68 -10.97
CA ALA A 45 4.64 -13.66 -10.25
C ALA A 45 5.39 -13.04 -9.06
N SER A 46 5.61 -11.71 -9.09
CA SER A 46 6.23 -10.96 -7.98
C SER A 46 5.32 -10.87 -6.78
N ASP A 47 4.02 -10.56 -6.95
CA ASP A 47 3.04 -10.51 -5.86
C ASP A 47 3.09 -11.82 -5.06
N LYS A 48 2.98 -12.95 -5.73
CA LYS A 48 2.99 -14.27 -5.10
C LYS A 48 4.31 -14.59 -4.39
N ARG A 49 5.46 -14.18 -4.95
CA ARG A 49 6.76 -14.39 -4.30
C ARG A 49 6.93 -13.51 -3.07
N VAL A 50 6.55 -12.25 -3.18
CA VAL A 50 6.60 -11.25 -2.10
C VAL A 50 5.68 -11.68 -0.97
N GLU A 51 4.43 -12.00 -1.30
CA GLU A 51 3.45 -12.51 -0.34
C GLU A 51 3.96 -13.72 0.43
N LYS A 52 4.48 -14.74 -0.27
CA LYS A 52 5.03 -15.94 0.36
C LYS A 52 6.14 -15.62 1.38
N VAL A 53 6.99 -14.65 1.09
CA VAL A 53 8.06 -14.22 2.01
C VAL A 53 7.48 -13.51 3.22
N ILE A 54 6.49 -12.63 3.03
CA ILE A 54 5.83 -11.91 4.13
C ILE A 54 5.10 -12.89 5.03
N ILE A 55 4.28 -13.77 4.46
CA ILE A 55 3.55 -14.80 5.21
C ILE A 55 4.53 -15.65 6.01
N GLY A 56 5.61 -16.17 5.42
CA GLY A 56 6.61 -17.00 6.11
C GLY A 56 7.32 -16.32 7.28
N GLU A 57 7.35 -14.98 7.35
CA GLU A 57 7.81 -14.25 8.53
C GLU A 57 6.72 -14.08 9.59
N LEU A 58 5.47 -13.84 9.18
CA LEU A 58 4.38 -13.49 10.06
C LEU A 58 3.65 -14.70 10.65
N GLU A 59 3.57 -15.83 9.93
CA GLU A 59 2.94 -17.07 10.39
C GLU A 59 3.55 -17.64 11.68
N LYS A 60 4.82 -17.30 11.98
CA LYS A 60 5.50 -17.64 13.22
C LYS A 60 4.80 -17.14 14.49
N THR A 61 3.91 -16.17 14.33
CA THR A 61 3.09 -15.65 15.43
C THR A 61 1.85 -16.47 15.72
N GLU A 62 1.51 -17.41 14.82
CA GLU A 62 0.27 -18.18 14.86
C GLU A 62 -1.01 -17.31 14.85
N TYR A 63 -0.90 -16.04 14.39
CA TYR A 63 -2.05 -15.16 14.18
C TYR A 63 -2.69 -15.49 12.84
N SER A 64 -3.97 -15.17 12.69
CA SER A 64 -4.63 -15.26 11.39
C SER A 64 -4.00 -14.27 10.41
N ILE A 65 -4.06 -14.55 9.13
CA ILE A 65 -3.54 -13.68 8.07
C ILE A 65 -4.66 -13.44 7.07
N LEU A 66 -4.87 -12.19 6.69
CA LEU A 66 -5.67 -11.79 5.56
C LEU A 66 -4.75 -11.16 4.52
N SER A 67 -4.58 -11.81 3.40
CA SER A 67 -3.72 -11.35 2.33
C SER A 67 -4.52 -11.15 1.04
N GLU A 68 -4.09 -10.22 0.21
CA GLU A 68 -4.77 -9.90 -1.04
C GLU A 68 -4.82 -11.10 -2.00
N GLU A 69 -3.71 -11.83 -2.12
CA GLU A 69 -3.58 -12.93 -3.06
C GLU A 69 -3.98 -14.28 -2.48
N ALA A 70 -3.51 -14.60 -1.26
CA ALA A 70 -3.78 -15.88 -0.61
C ALA A 70 -5.14 -15.92 0.10
N GLY A 71 -5.82 -14.76 0.27
CA GLY A 71 -7.05 -14.67 1.02
C GLY A 71 -6.86 -14.87 2.52
N PHE A 72 -7.80 -15.52 3.19
CA PHE A 72 -7.77 -15.71 4.63
C PHE A 72 -7.09 -17.03 5.02
N ILE A 73 -6.09 -16.93 5.90
CA ILE A 73 -5.37 -18.05 6.50
C ILE A 73 -5.67 -18.04 8.00
N GLU A 74 -6.30 -19.10 8.50
CA GLU A 74 -6.68 -19.21 9.90
C GLU A 74 -5.46 -19.52 10.77
N GLY A 75 -5.26 -18.71 11.83
CA GLY A 75 -4.25 -18.93 12.86
C GLY A 75 -4.85 -19.45 14.17
N LYS A 76 -4.01 -19.79 15.15
CA LYS A 76 -4.46 -20.24 16.48
C LYS A 76 -5.10 -19.09 17.29
N HIS A 77 -4.63 -17.86 17.10
CA HIS A 77 -5.11 -16.67 17.81
C HIS A 77 -6.15 -15.94 16.95
N LYS A 78 -7.43 -16.25 17.13
CA LYS A 78 -8.54 -15.74 16.29
C LYS A 78 -8.84 -14.24 16.50
N ASP A 79 -8.42 -13.67 17.61
CA ASP A 79 -8.58 -12.25 17.94
C ASP A 79 -7.44 -11.37 17.41
N LYS A 80 -6.44 -11.97 16.76
CA LYS A 80 -5.26 -11.30 16.20
C LYS A 80 -5.08 -11.66 14.74
N ARG A 81 -4.80 -10.64 13.92
CA ARG A 81 -4.70 -10.82 12.48
C ARG A 81 -3.64 -9.90 11.87
N TRP A 82 -2.88 -10.44 10.95
CA TRP A 82 -2.09 -9.67 9.99
C TRP A 82 -2.92 -9.39 8.75
N ILE A 83 -2.81 -8.18 8.21
CA ILE A 83 -3.43 -7.77 6.95
C ILE A 83 -2.30 -7.40 6.01
N ILE A 84 -2.25 -8.01 4.84
CA ILE A 84 -1.10 -7.92 3.93
C ILE A 84 -1.59 -7.52 2.53
N ASP A 85 -0.96 -6.52 1.97
CA ASP A 85 -0.95 -6.24 0.54
C ASP A 85 0.52 -6.31 0.08
N PRO A 86 0.88 -7.32 -0.73
CA PRO A 86 2.27 -7.56 -1.12
C PRO A 86 2.81 -6.49 -2.05
N ILE A 87 1.98 -5.93 -2.95
CA ILE A 87 2.33 -4.85 -3.88
C ILE A 87 1.14 -3.91 -4.07
N ASP A 88 0.91 -3.02 -3.12
CA ASP A 88 -0.02 -1.90 -3.34
C ASP A 88 0.48 -1.03 -4.50
N GLY A 89 -0.31 -0.95 -5.55
CA GLY A 89 0.07 -0.28 -6.79
C GLY A 89 0.67 -1.22 -7.86
N THR A 90 0.21 -2.45 -7.97
CA THR A 90 0.64 -3.44 -8.97
C THR A 90 0.61 -2.88 -10.41
N PHE A 91 -0.40 -2.07 -10.75
CA PHE A 91 -0.46 -1.40 -12.05
C PHE A 91 0.73 -0.45 -12.28
N ASN A 92 1.12 0.34 -11.28
CA ASN A 92 2.30 1.21 -11.37
C ASN A 92 3.56 0.37 -11.52
N PHE A 93 3.69 -0.68 -10.69
CA PHE A 93 4.80 -1.61 -10.76
C PHE A 93 4.98 -2.18 -12.19
N LEU A 94 3.91 -2.70 -12.80
CA LEU A 94 3.92 -3.26 -14.15
C LEU A 94 4.29 -2.26 -15.25
N ASN A 95 3.97 -1.00 -15.05
CA ASN A 95 4.26 0.06 -16.03
C ASN A 95 5.57 0.79 -15.76
N GLY A 96 6.44 0.27 -14.87
CA GLY A 96 7.73 0.87 -14.56
C GLY A 96 7.62 2.20 -13.79
N LEU A 97 6.47 2.48 -13.19
CA LEU A 97 6.27 3.67 -12.37
C LEU A 97 6.71 3.37 -10.93
N PRO A 98 7.72 4.07 -10.38
CA PRO A 98 8.27 3.82 -9.04
C PRO A 98 7.34 4.38 -7.94
N HIS A 99 6.08 3.95 -7.96
CA HIS A 99 5.05 4.38 -7.01
C HIS A 99 4.19 3.17 -6.61
N PHE A 100 4.77 2.33 -5.80
CA PHE A 100 4.18 1.13 -5.22
C PHE A 100 4.81 0.85 -3.86
N ALA A 101 4.14 0.06 -3.03
CA ALA A 101 4.59 -0.21 -1.67
C ALA A 101 4.20 -1.61 -1.21
N ILE A 102 4.86 -2.10 -0.16
CA ILE A 102 4.42 -3.23 0.65
C ILE A 102 3.60 -2.66 1.81
N SER A 103 2.40 -3.19 2.04
CA SER A 103 1.56 -2.78 3.16
C SER A 103 1.32 -3.95 4.12
N VAL A 104 1.57 -3.73 5.42
CA VAL A 104 1.34 -4.73 6.46
C VAL A 104 0.65 -4.07 7.65
N GLY A 105 -0.54 -4.56 8.01
CA GLY A 105 -1.30 -4.14 9.17
C GLY A 105 -1.34 -5.20 10.25
N TYR A 106 -1.41 -4.80 11.52
CA TYR A 106 -1.71 -5.65 12.65
C TYR A 106 -3.03 -5.24 13.28
N GLU A 107 -3.95 -6.18 13.33
CA GLU A 107 -5.25 -6.03 13.93
C GLU A 107 -5.38 -6.91 15.18
N GLU A 108 -5.95 -6.38 16.25
CA GLU A 108 -6.32 -7.12 17.45
C GLU A 108 -7.74 -6.74 17.86
N LYS A 109 -8.59 -7.74 18.11
CA LYS A 109 -10.00 -7.57 18.49
C LYS A 109 -10.78 -6.64 17.55
N SER A 110 -10.56 -6.83 16.23
CA SER A 110 -11.18 -6.02 15.16
C SER A 110 -10.79 -4.54 15.18
N GLU A 111 -9.67 -4.18 15.79
CA GLU A 111 -9.11 -2.85 15.77
C GLU A 111 -7.69 -2.88 15.21
N ILE A 112 -7.38 -1.97 14.28
CA ILE A 112 -6.02 -1.81 13.76
C ILE A 112 -5.15 -1.15 14.83
N ILE A 113 -4.16 -1.88 15.30
CA ILE A 113 -3.24 -1.46 16.35
C ILE A 113 -1.99 -0.81 15.77
N SER A 114 -1.46 -1.36 14.70
CA SER A 114 -0.29 -0.81 14.02
C SER A 114 -0.29 -1.14 12.53
N GLY A 115 0.42 -0.33 11.76
CA GLY A 115 0.58 -0.54 10.32
C GLY A 115 1.92 -0.02 9.82
N MET A 116 2.43 -0.68 8.78
CA MET A 116 3.66 -0.32 8.09
C MET A 116 3.40 -0.30 6.59
N ILE A 117 3.83 0.78 5.94
CA ILE A 117 3.90 0.89 4.48
C ILE A 117 5.36 1.12 4.13
N PHE A 118 5.91 0.31 3.25
CA PHE A 118 7.30 0.41 2.84
C PHE A 118 7.42 0.59 1.32
N ASP A 119 7.87 1.77 0.89
CA ASP A 119 8.28 2.05 -0.49
C ASP A 119 9.73 1.58 -0.67
N PRO A 120 9.98 0.49 -1.41
CA PRO A 120 11.33 -0.06 -1.54
C PRO A 120 12.24 0.77 -2.46
N ILE A 121 11.65 1.54 -3.38
CA ILE A 121 12.43 2.33 -4.36
C ILE A 121 12.97 3.59 -3.69
N LYS A 122 12.14 4.27 -2.90
CA LYS A 122 12.55 5.45 -2.14
C LYS A 122 13.25 5.11 -0.82
N ASN A 123 13.20 3.84 -0.41
CA ASN A 123 13.63 3.40 0.93
C ASN A 123 12.94 4.19 2.05
N GLU A 124 11.64 4.39 1.88
CA GLU A 124 10.79 5.11 2.82
C GLU A 124 9.87 4.13 3.56
N MET A 125 9.97 4.14 4.88
CA MET A 125 9.16 3.31 5.75
C MET A 125 8.23 4.20 6.59
N TYR A 126 6.96 4.12 6.29
CA TYR A 126 5.90 4.74 7.07
C TYR A 126 5.40 3.72 8.09
N PHE A 127 5.41 4.09 9.35
CA PHE A 127 4.92 3.25 10.45
C PHE A 127 4.06 4.06 11.39
N ALA A 128 2.93 3.49 11.79
CA ALA A 128 2.08 4.06 12.82
C ALA A 128 1.66 2.98 13.82
N GLU A 129 1.53 3.38 15.08
CA GLU A 129 1.05 2.51 16.15
C GLU A 129 0.15 3.30 17.09
N LYS A 130 -0.99 2.71 17.47
CA LYS A 130 -2.00 3.34 18.33
C LYS A 130 -1.36 3.85 19.62
N GLY A 131 -1.58 5.11 19.94
CA GLY A 131 -0.99 5.78 21.10
C GLY A 131 0.47 6.22 20.95
N ASN A 132 1.21 5.70 19.94
CA ASN A 132 2.62 6.04 19.73
C ASN A 132 2.86 7.07 18.62
N GLY A 133 1.87 7.27 17.74
CA GLY A 133 1.92 8.22 16.62
C GLY A 133 2.49 7.59 15.34
N ALA A 134 2.78 8.45 14.35
CA ALA A 134 3.23 8.05 13.02
C ALA A 134 4.66 8.52 12.76
N TYR A 135 5.38 7.73 11.96
CA TYR A 135 6.80 7.94 11.66
C TYR A 135 7.09 7.65 10.19
N LEU A 136 7.97 8.46 9.61
CA LEU A 136 8.67 8.15 8.37
C LEU A 136 10.11 7.83 8.72
N ASN A 137 10.52 6.59 8.49
CA ASN A 137 11.80 6.07 8.94
C ASN A 137 11.97 6.26 10.47
N ASN A 138 12.84 7.17 10.88
CA ASN A 138 13.08 7.48 12.29
C ASN A 138 12.48 8.82 12.74
N SER A 139 11.87 9.56 11.81
CA SER A 139 11.32 10.89 12.05
C SER A 139 9.82 10.84 12.31
N ARG A 140 9.37 11.47 13.40
CA ARG A 140 7.94 11.58 13.67
C ARG A 140 7.27 12.48 12.65
N ILE A 141 6.18 12.01 12.07
CA ILE A 141 5.35 12.79 11.14
C ILE A 141 4.01 13.16 11.78
N ARG A 142 3.40 14.22 11.28
CA ARG A 142 2.09 14.70 11.70
C ARG A 142 1.34 15.24 10.48
N VAL A 143 0.02 15.25 10.56
CA VAL A 143 -0.83 15.94 9.56
C VAL A 143 -0.51 17.44 9.55
N SER A 144 -0.68 18.07 8.39
CA SER A 144 -0.50 19.52 8.27
C SER A 144 -1.60 20.26 9.04
N ASN A 145 -1.30 21.47 9.50
CA ASN A 145 -2.29 22.37 10.12
C ASN A 145 -3.14 23.12 9.09
N LYS A 146 -3.02 22.80 7.79
CA LYS A 146 -3.81 23.44 6.75
C LYS A 146 -5.25 22.98 6.82
N SER A 147 -6.16 23.91 7.08
CA SER A 147 -7.61 23.69 7.14
C SER A 147 -8.34 24.29 5.94
N ASP A 148 -7.66 25.11 5.15
CA ASP A 148 -8.25 25.79 3.98
C ASP A 148 -8.00 24.96 2.70
N PHE A 149 -9.09 24.57 2.06
CA PHE A 149 -9.08 23.82 0.80
C PHE A 149 -8.39 24.57 -0.34
N LYS A 150 -8.50 25.91 -0.37
CA LYS A 150 -7.89 26.74 -1.42
C LYS A 150 -6.37 26.67 -1.45
N ASN A 151 -5.77 26.42 -0.28
CA ASN A 151 -4.32 26.34 -0.10
C ASN A 151 -3.81 24.89 0.02
N SER A 152 -4.66 23.91 -0.28
CA SER A 152 -4.30 22.49 -0.22
C SER A 152 -3.86 21.98 -1.58
N CYS A 153 -2.85 21.11 -1.57
CA CYS A 153 -2.49 20.29 -2.72
C CYS A 153 -3.23 18.96 -2.61
N LEU A 154 -4.01 18.62 -3.61
CA LEU A 154 -4.76 17.35 -3.66
C LEU A 154 -4.10 16.43 -4.67
N VAL A 155 -3.86 15.20 -4.24
CA VAL A 155 -3.45 14.10 -5.11
C VAL A 155 -4.53 13.03 -5.04
N THR A 156 -4.97 12.56 -6.20
CA THR A 156 -5.98 11.51 -6.30
C THR A 156 -5.54 10.41 -7.24
N GLY A 157 -5.86 9.16 -6.92
CA GLY A 157 -5.82 8.05 -7.85
C GLY A 157 -7.16 7.97 -8.58
N GLY A 158 -7.14 7.81 -9.89
CA GLY A 158 -8.34 7.57 -10.70
C GLY A 158 -8.60 6.07 -10.90
N PRO A 159 -9.84 5.67 -11.22
CA PRO A 159 -10.11 4.31 -11.65
C PRO A 159 -9.32 4.00 -12.93
N LYS A 160 -8.85 2.79 -13.05
CA LYS A 160 -8.01 2.31 -14.16
C LYS A 160 -8.71 2.36 -15.53
N ILE A 161 -10.01 2.64 -15.56
CA ILE A 161 -10.85 2.71 -16.75
C ILE A 161 -11.24 4.16 -16.99
N CYS A 162 -10.53 4.82 -17.91
CA CYS A 162 -10.84 6.14 -18.47
C CYS A 162 -10.88 7.33 -17.49
N LEU A 163 -9.72 7.90 -17.21
CA LEU A 163 -9.53 9.15 -16.44
C LEU A 163 -10.30 10.38 -17.02
N LEU A 164 -10.74 10.33 -18.28
CA LEU A 164 -11.42 11.45 -18.94
C LEU A 164 -12.87 11.67 -18.48
N TYR A 165 -13.51 10.65 -17.88
CA TYR A 165 -14.95 10.73 -17.55
C TYR A 165 -15.28 10.75 -16.05
N THR A 166 -14.33 10.50 -15.16
CA THR A 166 -14.64 10.21 -13.75
C THR A 166 -14.30 11.29 -12.74
N SER A 167 -13.58 12.33 -13.14
CA SER A 167 -13.28 13.49 -12.28
C SER A 167 -13.38 14.76 -13.11
N PRO A 168 -14.60 15.30 -13.30
CA PRO A 168 -14.75 16.59 -13.94
C PRO A 168 -13.99 17.65 -13.12
N SER A 169 -12.95 18.23 -13.71
CA SER A 169 -12.22 19.33 -13.09
C SER A 169 -13.20 20.49 -12.85
N PRO A 170 -13.07 21.25 -11.75
CA PRO A 170 -13.81 22.48 -11.55
C PRO A 170 -13.69 23.46 -12.75
N ARG A 171 -12.62 23.36 -13.53
CA ARG A 171 -12.45 24.14 -14.78
C ARG A 171 -13.33 23.65 -15.92
N ASP A 172 -13.72 22.38 -15.94
CA ASP A 172 -14.57 21.84 -17.00
C ASP A 172 -16.02 22.32 -16.84
N ARG A 173 -16.48 22.66 -15.63
CA ARG A 173 -17.78 23.28 -15.37
C ARG A 173 -17.87 24.71 -15.86
N THR A 174 -16.77 25.45 -15.99
CA THR A 174 -16.76 26.83 -16.46
C THR A 174 -16.74 26.95 -17.98
N ARG A 175 -16.29 25.91 -18.70
CA ARG A 175 -16.31 25.91 -20.17
C ARG A 175 -17.67 25.58 -20.80
N SER A 176 -18.57 24.94 -20.05
CA SER A 176 -19.90 24.60 -20.55
C SER A 176 -20.93 25.75 -20.50
N ARG A 177 -20.51 26.97 -20.14
CA ARG A 177 -21.33 28.17 -20.10
C ARG A 177 -20.85 29.24 -21.08
N MET A 178 -20.57 28.88 -22.32
CA MET A 178 -20.64 29.89 -23.38
C MET A 178 -22.08 29.93 -23.91
N PRO A 179 -22.79 31.05 -23.80
CA PRO A 179 -24.06 31.18 -24.47
C PRO A 179 -23.80 31.12 -25.99
N SER A 180 -24.55 30.30 -26.69
CA SER A 180 -24.66 30.37 -28.14
C SER A 180 -25.18 31.75 -28.45
N SER A 181 -24.32 32.65 -28.90
CA SER A 181 -24.73 33.90 -29.53
C SER A 181 -25.45 33.58 -30.82
N ALA A 182 -26.67 34.05 -30.91
CA ALA A 182 -27.52 34.07 -32.07
C ALA A 182 -26.83 34.68 -33.31
#